data_b048d0b1cd1c1509fcc078932c46067a
#
_entry.id   b048d0b1cd1c1509fcc078932c46067a
#
_cell.length_a   1.000
_cell.length_b   1.000
_cell.length_c   1.000
_cell.angle_alpha   90.00
_cell.angle_beta   90.00
_cell.angle_gamma   90.00
#
_symmetry.space_group_name_H-M   'P 1'
#
loop_
_entity.id
_entity.type
_entity.pdbx_description
1 polymer ?
#
loop_
_entity_poly.entity_id
_entity_poly.type
_entity_poly.pdbx_seq_one_letter_code
_entity_poly.pdbx_strand_id
1 'polypeptide(L)'
;MARNAHPKVTRQRILDAAKKLFAQKGYERATIQDILDELEDLSKGAIYHHFKNKEAMLHALVDSDNERLLPQANQEDGSRNGLQKLRNSLMMQITDTEHMTLMRDAFPLLNDPKILAENLRIWRTDSTKIAYDFIQEGLRDGSITTEYPQEAAELFSLLFNYWLAPNFYPITTLSEFKHRIHCLGLIMDSLGVPLIDHDSDMEDRLAEGFFLLASNPQ
;
A
#
# COMPACT_ATOMS: atom_id res chain seq x y z
N MET A 1 -1.94 -37.76 -14.64
CA MET A 1 -1.93 -36.33 -14.29
C MET A 1 -2.52 -36.18 -12.91
N ALA A 2 -1.74 -35.88 -11.89
CA ALA A 2 -2.25 -35.71 -10.52
C ALA A 2 -3.12 -34.44 -10.50
N ARG A 3 -4.40 -34.64 -10.24
CA ARG A 3 -5.40 -33.58 -10.07
C ARG A 3 -4.99 -32.83 -8.79
N ASN A 4 -4.72 -31.52 -8.94
CA ASN A 4 -4.28 -30.66 -7.83
C ASN A 4 -5.32 -30.72 -6.69
N ALA A 5 -5.04 -31.49 -5.64
CA ALA A 5 -6.01 -31.81 -4.58
C ALA A 5 -6.34 -30.56 -3.71
N HIS A 6 -5.50 -29.50 -3.76
CA HIS A 6 -5.63 -28.29 -2.94
C HIS A 6 -5.28 -27.03 -3.73
N PRO A 7 -6.17 -26.51 -4.59
CA PRO A 7 -5.87 -25.33 -5.43
C PRO A 7 -5.44 -24.09 -4.63
N LYS A 8 -6.05 -23.85 -3.47
CA LYS A 8 -5.70 -22.70 -2.61
C LYS A 8 -4.28 -22.82 -2.04
N VAL A 9 -3.87 -24.04 -1.62
CA VAL A 9 -2.51 -24.28 -1.10
C VAL A 9 -1.49 -24.07 -2.20
N THR A 10 -1.75 -24.59 -3.40
CA THR A 10 -0.83 -24.40 -4.54
C THR A 10 -0.73 -22.93 -4.93
N ARG A 11 -1.84 -22.20 -4.97
CA ARG A 11 -1.84 -20.77 -5.24
C ARG A 11 -0.97 -20.00 -4.23
N GLN A 12 -1.10 -20.32 -2.94
CA GLN A 12 -0.30 -19.67 -1.89
C GLN A 12 1.19 -20.01 -2.05
N ARG A 13 1.56 -21.26 -2.29
CA ARG A 13 2.96 -21.65 -2.54
C ARG A 13 3.59 -20.89 -3.71
N ILE A 14 2.84 -20.67 -4.77
CA ILE A 14 3.31 -19.87 -5.92
C ILE A 14 3.54 -18.42 -5.51
N LEU A 15 2.63 -17.83 -4.73
CA LEU A 15 2.78 -16.46 -4.23
C LEU A 15 3.99 -16.33 -3.27
N ASP A 16 4.19 -17.28 -2.36
CA ASP A 16 5.31 -17.27 -1.42
C ASP A 16 6.66 -17.35 -2.16
N ALA A 17 6.75 -18.21 -3.19
CA ALA A 17 7.94 -18.29 -4.03
C ALA A 17 8.16 -17.00 -4.85
N ALA A 18 7.10 -16.44 -5.44
CA ALA A 18 7.17 -15.18 -6.17
C ALA A 18 7.63 -14.04 -5.26
N LYS A 19 7.04 -13.90 -4.06
CA LYS A 19 7.42 -12.90 -3.06
C LYS A 19 8.89 -12.99 -2.69
N LYS A 20 9.38 -14.18 -2.37
CA LYS A 20 10.79 -14.43 -2.06
C LYS A 20 11.70 -13.99 -3.21
N LEU A 21 11.36 -14.38 -4.44
CA LEU A 21 12.17 -14.07 -5.61
C LEU A 21 12.14 -12.59 -6.00
N PHE A 22 10.99 -11.93 -5.87
CA PHE A 22 10.87 -10.48 -6.08
C PHE A 22 11.70 -9.71 -5.06
N ALA A 23 11.67 -10.11 -3.79
CA ALA A 23 12.51 -9.50 -2.76
C ALA A 23 14.02 -9.71 -2.99
N GLN A 24 14.43 -10.89 -3.49
CA GLN A 24 15.85 -11.24 -3.70
C GLN A 24 16.44 -10.69 -4.99
N LYS A 25 15.70 -10.75 -6.08
CA LYS A 25 16.18 -10.42 -7.43
C LYS A 25 15.62 -9.11 -7.98
N GLY A 26 14.58 -8.55 -7.34
CA GLY A 26 13.72 -7.49 -7.87
C GLY A 26 12.68 -8.04 -8.86
N TYR A 27 11.53 -7.37 -8.95
CA TYR A 27 10.43 -7.80 -9.83
C TYR A 27 10.86 -7.96 -11.29
N GLU A 28 11.59 -7.00 -11.85
CA GLU A 28 11.98 -7.01 -13.26
C GLU A 28 12.82 -8.25 -13.65
N ARG A 29 13.79 -8.61 -12.81
CA ARG A 29 14.73 -9.71 -13.08
C ARG A 29 14.19 -11.09 -12.74
N ALA A 30 13.20 -11.19 -11.87
CA ALA A 30 12.57 -12.47 -11.52
C ALA A 30 11.74 -12.99 -12.72
N THR A 31 11.83 -14.29 -12.99
CA THR A 31 11.14 -14.95 -14.10
C THR A 31 10.19 -16.04 -13.60
N ILE A 32 9.23 -16.44 -14.45
CA ILE A 32 8.39 -17.63 -14.17
C ILE A 32 9.24 -18.90 -14.05
N GLN A 33 10.38 -18.97 -14.75
CA GLN A 33 11.27 -20.11 -14.64
C GLN A 33 11.94 -20.15 -13.25
N ASP A 34 12.37 -19.02 -12.69
CA ASP A 34 12.89 -18.98 -11.33
C ASP A 34 11.88 -19.49 -10.31
N ILE A 35 10.58 -19.13 -10.48
CA ILE A 35 9.50 -19.61 -9.60
C ILE A 35 9.29 -21.11 -9.74
N LEU A 36 9.41 -21.66 -10.95
CA LEU A 36 9.35 -23.10 -11.20
C LEU A 36 10.52 -23.84 -10.53
N ASP A 37 11.73 -23.29 -10.67
CA ASP A 37 12.93 -23.86 -10.10
C ASP A 37 12.89 -23.87 -8.55
N GLU A 38 12.29 -22.85 -7.95
CA GLU A 38 12.05 -22.78 -6.50
C GLU A 38 11.02 -23.83 -6.03
N LEU A 39 10.01 -24.14 -6.85
CA LEU A 39 8.90 -25.03 -6.46
C LEU A 39 9.07 -26.48 -6.88
N GLU A 40 10.11 -26.84 -7.63
CA GLU A 40 10.54 -28.17 -8.11
C GLU A 40 9.44 -29.16 -8.53
N ASP A 41 8.32 -29.25 -7.79
CA ASP A 41 7.21 -30.19 -7.97
C ASP A 41 6.06 -29.65 -8.84
N LEU A 42 6.12 -28.39 -9.28
CA LEU A 42 5.07 -27.79 -10.11
C LEU A 42 5.50 -27.70 -11.58
N SER A 43 4.53 -27.94 -12.47
CA SER A 43 4.72 -27.68 -13.89
C SER A 43 4.42 -26.22 -14.25
N LYS A 44 5.00 -25.77 -15.37
CA LYS A 44 4.70 -24.44 -15.95
C LYS A 44 3.19 -24.26 -16.19
N GLY A 45 2.50 -25.30 -16.64
CA GLY A 45 1.04 -25.29 -16.82
C GLY A 45 0.26 -25.12 -15.52
N ALA A 46 0.77 -25.67 -14.40
CA ALA A 46 0.15 -25.48 -13.09
C ALA A 46 0.25 -24.03 -12.62
N ILE A 47 1.38 -23.36 -12.86
CA ILE A 47 1.53 -21.92 -12.54
C ILE A 47 0.55 -21.09 -13.38
N TYR A 48 0.50 -21.29 -14.71
CA TYR A 48 -0.39 -20.54 -15.59
C TYR A 48 -1.88 -20.79 -15.35
N HIS A 49 -2.23 -21.93 -14.73
CA HIS A 49 -3.59 -22.18 -14.27
C HIS A 49 -4.02 -21.23 -13.13
N HIS A 50 -3.09 -20.82 -12.27
CA HIS A 50 -3.36 -19.92 -11.15
C HIS A 50 -3.11 -18.44 -11.49
N PHE A 51 -2.07 -18.15 -12.26
CA PHE A 51 -1.66 -16.78 -12.60
C PHE A 51 -1.27 -16.69 -14.07
N LYS A 52 -1.97 -15.83 -14.81
CA LYS A 52 -1.73 -15.67 -16.26
C LYS A 52 -0.35 -15.11 -16.61
N ASN A 53 0.26 -14.37 -15.71
CA ASN A 53 1.57 -13.74 -15.86
C ASN A 53 2.16 -13.33 -14.49
N LYS A 54 3.39 -12.84 -14.49
CA LYS A 54 4.12 -12.36 -13.31
C LYS A 54 3.43 -11.16 -12.64
N GLU A 55 2.84 -10.29 -13.44
CA GLU A 55 2.08 -9.12 -12.98
C GLU A 55 0.86 -9.53 -12.14
N ALA A 56 0.10 -10.54 -12.57
CA ALA A 56 -1.03 -11.08 -11.78
C ALA A 56 -0.59 -11.65 -10.43
N MET A 57 0.67 -12.12 -10.30
CA MET A 57 1.23 -12.55 -9.02
C MET A 57 1.54 -11.34 -8.13
N LEU A 58 2.16 -10.29 -8.69
CA LEU A 58 2.47 -9.09 -7.93
C LEU A 58 1.19 -8.40 -7.42
N HIS A 59 0.16 -8.27 -8.24
CA HIS A 59 -1.16 -7.78 -7.80
C HIS A 59 -1.72 -8.59 -6.64
N ALA A 60 -1.70 -9.93 -6.75
CA ALA A 60 -2.20 -10.79 -5.68
C ALA A 60 -1.36 -10.70 -4.39
N LEU A 61 -0.07 -10.40 -4.50
CA LEU A 61 0.79 -10.13 -3.34
C LEU A 61 0.44 -8.79 -2.69
N VAL A 62 0.20 -7.73 -3.47
CA VAL A 62 -0.24 -6.42 -2.97
C VAL A 62 -1.60 -6.53 -2.28
N ASP A 63 -2.56 -7.24 -2.88
CA ASP A 63 -3.88 -7.48 -2.28
C ASP A 63 -3.77 -8.20 -0.93
N SER A 64 -2.97 -9.28 -0.89
CA SER A 64 -2.73 -10.03 0.35
C SER A 64 -2.01 -9.21 1.43
N ASP A 65 -1.12 -8.33 1.03
CA ASP A 65 -0.41 -7.44 1.93
C ASP A 65 -1.33 -6.36 2.51
N ASN A 66 -2.19 -5.77 1.69
CA ASN A 66 -3.23 -4.86 2.15
C ASN A 66 -4.17 -5.54 3.16
N GLU A 67 -4.63 -6.78 2.86
CA GLU A 67 -5.44 -7.57 3.80
C GLU A 67 -4.72 -7.85 5.13
N ARG A 68 -3.40 -7.97 5.13
CA ARG A 68 -2.57 -8.14 6.33
C ARG A 68 -2.44 -6.87 7.16
N LEU A 69 -2.25 -5.72 6.49
CA LEU A 69 -2.03 -4.44 7.16
C LEU A 69 -3.31 -3.85 7.77
N LEU A 70 -4.45 -4.00 7.10
CA LEU A 70 -5.72 -3.43 7.54
C LEU A 70 -6.16 -3.86 8.95
N PRO A 71 -6.12 -5.16 9.34
CA PRO A 71 -6.45 -5.56 10.70
C PRO A 71 -5.48 -5.01 11.74
N GLN A 72 -4.21 -4.80 11.38
CA GLN A 72 -3.22 -4.26 12.31
C GLN A 72 -3.44 -2.76 12.56
N ALA A 73 -3.84 -2.01 11.53
CA ALA A 73 -4.26 -0.61 11.70
C ALA A 73 -5.51 -0.50 12.60
N ASN A 74 -6.40 -1.49 12.51
CA ASN A 74 -7.64 -1.61 13.28
C ASN A 74 -7.48 -2.33 14.62
N GLN A 75 -6.27 -2.76 15.02
CA GLN A 75 -6.12 -3.49 16.28
C GLN A 75 -6.78 -2.71 17.43
N GLU A 76 -7.88 -3.27 17.88
CA GLU A 76 -8.65 -2.81 19.02
C GLU A 76 -7.89 -3.14 20.32
N ASP A 77 -6.87 -2.39 20.64
CA ASP A 77 -6.34 -2.40 21.99
C ASP A 77 -7.16 -1.49 22.93
N GLY A 78 -8.25 -0.89 22.42
CA GLY A 78 -9.15 0.00 23.15
C GLY A 78 -8.51 1.34 23.54
N SER A 79 -7.23 1.56 23.24
CA SER A 79 -6.48 2.73 23.69
C SER A 79 -6.38 3.83 22.62
N ARG A 80 -6.68 3.52 21.34
CA ARG A 80 -6.51 4.46 20.22
C ARG A 80 -7.83 5.06 19.78
N ASN A 81 -7.87 6.39 19.70
CA ASN A 81 -8.98 7.12 19.09
C ASN A 81 -8.92 7.07 17.55
N GLY A 82 -9.98 7.55 16.86
CA GLY A 82 -10.10 7.48 15.42
C GLY A 82 -8.94 8.18 14.67
N LEU A 83 -8.49 9.35 15.16
CA LEU A 83 -7.33 10.05 14.62
C LEU A 83 -6.03 9.24 14.75
N GLN A 84 -5.81 8.62 15.90
CA GLN A 84 -4.62 7.79 16.13
C GLN A 84 -4.62 6.56 15.24
N LYS A 85 -5.77 5.94 14.97
CA LYS A 85 -5.91 4.83 14.01
C LYS A 85 -5.57 5.29 12.59
N LEU A 86 -6.05 6.46 12.17
CA LEU A 86 -5.74 7.03 10.85
C LEU A 86 -4.25 7.33 10.73
N ARG A 87 -3.63 7.98 11.72
CA ARG A 87 -2.17 8.23 11.78
C ARG A 87 -1.36 6.93 11.74
N ASN A 88 -1.78 5.93 12.52
CA ASN A 88 -1.12 4.65 12.56
C ASN A 88 -1.17 3.92 11.21
N SER A 89 -2.30 3.99 10.50
CA SER A 89 -2.42 3.39 9.17
C SER A 89 -1.44 3.99 8.16
N LEU A 90 -1.15 5.29 8.26
CA LEU A 90 -0.11 5.95 7.47
C LEU A 90 1.29 5.47 7.84
N MET A 91 1.59 5.47 9.14
CA MET A 91 2.92 5.09 9.62
C MET A 91 3.26 3.64 9.28
N MET A 92 2.30 2.73 9.33
CA MET A 92 2.51 1.33 8.97
C MET A 92 2.98 1.17 7.51
N GLN A 93 2.52 2.00 6.60
CA GLN A 93 2.91 1.93 5.19
C GLN A 93 4.39 2.24 4.94
N ILE A 94 5.04 2.96 5.84
CA ILE A 94 6.47 3.30 5.75
C ILE A 94 7.35 2.52 6.73
N THR A 95 6.78 1.86 7.72
CA THR A 95 7.55 1.11 8.72
C THR A 95 7.58 -0.40 8.45
N ASP A 96 6.63 -0.91 7.67
CA ASP A 96 6.59 -2.30 7.28
C ASP A 96 7.50 -2.54 6.05
N THR A 97 8.67 -3.12 6.28
CA THR A 97 9.69 -3.36 5.24
C THR A 97 9.17 -4.25 4.10
N GLU A 98 8.28 -5.20 4.41
CA GLU A 98 7.69 -6.09 3.42
C GLU A 98 6.76 -5.30 2.51
N HIS A 99 5.86 -4.50 3.07
CA HIS A 99 4.97 -3.60 2.33
C HIS A 99 5.79 -2.65 1.43
N MET A 100 6.79 -1.98 1.99
CA MET A 100 7.64 -1.05 1.23
C MET A 100 8.32 -1.72 0.03
N THR A 101 8.80 -2.96 0.20
CA THR A 101 9.43 -3.70 -0.90
C THR A 101 8.42 -4.01 -2.01
N LEU A 102 7.22 -4.46 -1.64
CA LEU A 102 6.14 -4.73 -2.60
C LEU A 102 5.68 -3.46 -3.33
N MET A 103 5.50 -2.36 -2.60
CA MET A 103 5.07 -1.08 -3.20
C MET A 103 6.10 -0.53 -4.17
N ARG A 104 7.38 -0.60 -3.84
CA ARG A 104 8.46 -0.18 -4.75
C ARG A 104 8.39 -0.94 -6.09
N ASP A 105 8.16 -2.25 -6.04
CA ASP A 105 8.06 -3.09 -7.24
C ASP A 105 6.72 -2.92 -7.97
N ALA A 106 5.66 -2.55 -7.27
CA ALA A 106 4.31 -2.35 -7.83
C ALA A 106 4.11 -0.96 -8.46
N PHE A 107 4.72 0.09 -7.92
CA PHE A 107 4.54 1.46 -8.42
C PHE A 107 4.82 1.64 -9.91
N PRO A 108 5.88 1.06 -10.52
CA PRO A 108 6.10 1.16 -11.96
C PRO A 108 4.96 0.61 -12.81
N LEU A 109 4.18 -0.36 -12.29
CA LEU A 109 3.04 -0.92 -13.01
C LEU A 109 1.89 0.07 -13.17
N LEU A 110 1.81 1.10 -12.32
CA LEU A 110 0.81 2.18 -12.46
C LEU A 110 1.01 3.04 -13.72
N ASN A 111 2.12 2.86 -14.44
CA ASN A 111 2.31 3.46 -15.77
C ASN A 111 1.44 2.77 -16.85
N ASP A 112 0.94 1.54 -16.60
CA ASP A 112 -0.07 0.92 -17.47
C ASP A 112 -1.44 1.56 -17.19
N PRO A 113 -2.12 2.13 -18.21
CA PRO A 113 -3.41 2.81 -18.02
C PRO A 113 -4.52 1.91 -17.46
N LYS A 114 -4.49 0.61 -17.74
CA LYS A 114 -5.50 -0.34 -17.24
C LYS A 114 -5.30 -0.61 -15.76
N ILE A 115 -4.04 -0.82 -15.34
CA ILE A 115 -3.67 -1.02 -13.95
C ILE A 115 -3.99 0.25 -13.15
N LEU A 116 -3.63 1.42 -13.67
CA LEU A 116 -3.96 2.69 -13.03
C LEU A 116 -5.47 2.87 -12.86
N ALA A 117 -6.27 2.59 -13.90
CA ALA A 117 -7.73 2.71 -13.82
C ALA A 117 -8.34 1.79 -12.76
N GLU A 118 -7.80 0.57 -12.60
CA GLU A 118 -8.23 -0.36 -11.55
C GLU A 118 -7.84 0.14 -10.16
N ASN A 119 -6.61 0.63 -9.98
CA ASN A 119 -6.17 1.21 -8.71
C ASN A 119 -6.96 2.47 -8.33
N LEU A 120 -7.25 3.37 -9.29
CA LEU A 120 -8.11 4.53 -9.03
C LEU A 120 -9.49 4.12 -8.54
N ARG A 121 -10.05 3.01 -9.06
CA ARG A 121 -11.32 2.47 -8.57
C ARG A 121 -11.19 1.97 -7.13
N ILE A 122 -10.14 1.18 -6.82
CA ILE A 122 -9.87 0.66 -5.47
C ILE A 122 -9.67 1.82 -4.47
N TRP A 123 -8.87 2.82 -4.82
CA TRP A 123 -8.64 3.97 -3.95
C TRP A 123 -9.93 4.74 -3.67
N ARG A 124 -10.76 4.93 -4.70
CA ARG A 124 -12.06 5.59 -4.55
C ARG A 124 -13.04 4.81 -3.67
N THR A 125 -12.99 3.47 -3.66
CA THR A 125 -13.91 2.64 -2.88
C THR A 125 -13.30 2.21 -1.55
N ASP A 126 -12.29 1.38 -1.59
CA ASP A 126 -11.80 0.63 -0.43
C ASP A 126 -10.93 1.52 0.48
N SER A 127 -9.95 2.25 -0.10
CA SER A 127 -9.09 3.15 0.68
C SER A 127 -9.90 4.31 1.27
N THR A 128 -10.82 4.89 0.48
CA THR A 128 -11.72 5.95 0.96
C THR A 128 -12.61 5.45 2.09
N LYS A 129 -13.17 4.24 1.97
CA LYS A 129 -14.01 3.66 3.01
C LYS A 129 -13.25 3.49 4.33
N ILE A 130 -12.03 2.98 4.28
CA ILE A 130 -11.19 2.79 5.47
C ILE A 130 -10.91 4.13 6.17
N ALA A 131 -10.49 5.14 5.40
CA ALA A 131 -10.28 6.49 5.93
C ALA A 131 -11.55 7.08 6.54
N TYR A 132 -12.69 6.91 5.85
CA TYR A 132 -14.00 7.36 6.33
C TYR A 132 -14.39 6.71 7.66
N ASP A 133 -14.19 5.40 7.79
CA ASP A 133 -14.51 4.67 9.02
C ASP A 133 -13.70 5.23 10.21
N PHE A 134 -12.39 5.51 10.04
CA PHE A 134 -11.56 6.15 11.07
C PHE A 134 -11.96 7.60 11.37
N ILE A 135 -12.29 8.38 10.34
CA ILE A 135 -12.79 9.75 10.52
C ILE A 135 -14.11 9.75 11.29
N GLN A 136 -15.02 8.85 10.97
CA GLN A 136 -16.28 8.69 11.70
C GLN A 136 -16.07 8.28 13.17
N GLU A 137 -15.09 7.45 13.44
CA GLU A 137 -14.69 7.11 14.80
C GLU A 137 -14.14 8.33 15.54
N GLY A 138 -13.24 9.09 14.87
CA GLY A 138 -12.67 10.33 15.42
C GLY A 138 -13.72 11.42 15.69
N LEU A 139 -14.78 11.51 14.89
CA LEU A 139 -15.93 12.38 15.17
C LEU A 139 -16.69 11.96 16.43
N ARG A 140 -16.84 10.64 16.64
CA ARG A 140 -17.55 10.11 17.83
C ARG A 140 -16.76 10.27 19.11
N ASP A 141 -15.43 10.14 19.06
CA ASP A 141 -14.53 10.26 20.22
C ASP A 141 -14.00 11.69 20.42
N GLY A 142 -14.29 12.61 19.49
CA GLY A 142 -13.90 14.03 19.57
C GLY A 142 -12.46 14.31 19.11
N SER A 143 -11.73 13.33 18.57
CA SER A 143 -10.37 13.53 18.08
C SER A 143 -10.30 14.16 16.68
N ILE A 144 -11.43 14.18 15.95
CA ILE A 144 -11.63 14.82 14.64
C ILE A 144 -12.88 15.71 14.73
N THR A 145 -12.83 16.88 14.06
CA THR A 145 -13.91 17.89 14.15
C THR A 145 -14.44 18.32 12.78
N THR A 146 -14.21 17.52 11.75
CA THR A 146 -14.60 17.84 10.37
C THR A 146 -16.13 17.93 10.19
N GLU A 147 -16.57 18.92 9.41
CA GLU A 147 -17.96 19.00 8.90
C GLU A 147 -18.15 18.23 7.58
N TYR A 148 -17.04 17.75 6.98
CA TYR A 148 -16.99 17.15 5.65
C TYR A 148 -16.32 15.75 5.68
N PRO A 149 -16.85 14.77 6.45
CA PRO A 149 -16.16 13.50 6.68
C PRO A 149 -15.98 12.67 5.40
N GLN A 150 -16.93 12.74 4.47
CA GLN A 150 -16.84 12.01 3.21
C GLN A 150 -15.78 12.62 2.30
N GLU A 151 -15.82 13.94 2.12
CA GLU A 151 -14.90 14.69 1.28
C GLU A 151 -13.47 14.63 1.85
N ALA A 152 -13.31 14.67 3.17
CA ALA A 152 -12.02 14.52 3.82
C ALA A 152 -11.42 13.13 3.56
N ALA A 153 -12.23 12.06 3.61
CA ALA A 153 -11.79 10.70 3.30
C ALA A 153 -11.41 10.54 1.82
N GLU A 154 -12.20 11.12 0.91
CA GLU A 154 -11.94 11.11 -0.54
C GLU A 154 -10.66 11.85 -0.89
N LEU A 155 -10.48 13.06 -0.35
CA LEU A 155 -9.29 13.87 -0.57
C LEU A 155 -8.06 13.20 0.04
N PHE A 156 -8.16 12.67 1.26
CA PHE A 156 -7.08 11.90 1.87
C PHE A 156 -6.66 10.74 0.97
N SER A 157 -7.59 9.91 0.53
CA SER A 157 -7.30 8.76 -0.31
C SER A 157 -6.65 9.17 -1.64
N LEU A 158 -7.14 10.23 -2.29
CA LEU A 158 -6.59 10.73 -3.54
C LEU A 158 -5.19 11.32 -3.37
N LEU A 159 -5.00 12.17 -2.38
CA LEU A 159 -3.72 12.84 -2.14
C LEU A 159 -2.66 11.83 -1.71
N PHE A 160 -3.03 10.90 -0.85
CA PHE A 160 -2.11 9.90 -0.35
C PHE A 160 -1.66 8.91 -1.44
N ASN A 161 -2.61 8.30 -2.16
CA ASN A 161 -2.30 7.22 -3.11
C ASN A 161 -1.87 7.72 -4.49
N TYR A 162 -2.27 8.94 -4.90
CA TYR A 162 -1.99 9.46 -6.23
C TYR A 162 -0.98 10.62 -6.21
N TRP A 163 -1.27 11.65 -5.40
CA TRP A 163 -0.45 12.86 -5.40
C TRP A 163 0.92 12.67 -4.71
N LEU A 164 1.02 11.83 -3.69
CA LEU A 164 2.30 11.49 -3.07
C LEU A 164 3.08 10.43 -3.84
N ALA A 165 2.46 9.71 -4.78
CA ALA A 165 3.13 8.68 -5.54
C ALA A 165 4.16 9.27 -6.51
N PRO A 166 5.46 8.90 -6.39
CA PRO A 166 6.53 9.50 -7.20
C PRO A 166 6.40 9.26 -8.71
N ASN A 167 5.67 8.24 -9.11
CA ASN A 167 5.40 7.91 -10.51
C ASN A 167 4.62 9.01 -11.23
N PHE A 168 3.71 9.69 -10.53
CA PHE A 168 2.85 10.72 -11.11
C PHE A 168 3.42 12.13 -10.88
N TYR A 169 4.02 12.32 -9.72
CA TYR A 169 4.62 13.57 -9.32
C TYR A 169 6.06 13.33 -8.86
N PRO A 170 7.02 13.25 -9.81
CA PRO A 170 8.41 12.96 -9.50
C PRO A 170 8.98 13.91 -8.46
N ILE A 171 9.79 13.36 -7.57
CA ILE A 171 10.47 14.05 -6.48
C ILE A 171 11.94 13.72 -6.58
N THR A 172 12.77 14.73 -6.46
CA THR A 172 14.23 14.58 -6.63
C THR A 172 14.97 14.69 -5.30
N THR A 173 14.37 15.32 -4.29
CA THR A 173 15.00 15.56 -3.00
C THR A 173 14.07 15.23 -1.82
N LEU A 174 14.66 14.82 -0.70
CA LEU A 174 13.92 14.63 0.55
C LEU A 174 13.20 15.91 1.00
N SER A 175 13.81 17.08 0.78
CA SER A 175 13.20 18.37 1.13
C SER A 175 11.89 18.63 0.36
N GLU A 176 11.84 18.29 -0.94
CA GLU A 176 10.59 18.38 -1.71
C GLU A 176 9.51 17.45 -1.17
N PHE A 177 9.90 16.26 -0.70
CA PHE A 177 8.95 15.34 -0.09
C PHE A 177 8.42 15.86 1.24
N LYS A 178 9.28 16.39 2.10
CA LYS A 178 8.87 17.04 3.36
C LYS A 178 7.86 18.15 3.10
N HIS A 179 8.11 19.01 2.12
CA HIS A 179 7.15 20.05 1.73
C HIS A 179 5.79 19.48 1.30
N ARG A 180 5.76 18.34 0.61
CA ARG A 180 4.48 17.70 0.23
C ARG A 180 3.75 17.10 1.43
N ILE A 181 4.44 16.42 2.32
CA ILE A 181 3.82 15.88 3.55
C ILE A 181 3.28 17.03 4.40
N HIS A 182 4.05 18.09 4.56
CA HIS A 182 3.60 19.30 5.26
C HIS A 182 2.34 19.88 4.61
N CYS A 183 2.34 20.03 3.29
CA CYS A 183 1.18 20.56 2.55
C CYS A 183 -0.04 19.63 2.70
N LEU A 184 0.14 18.31 2.67
CA LEU A 184 -0.93 17.34 2.98
C LEU A 184 -1.51 17.60 4.37
N GLY A 185 -0.64 17.78 5.38
CA GLY A 185 -1.06 18.11 6.75
C GLY A 185 -1.93 19.35 6.78
N LEU A 186 -1.47 20.47 6.20
CA LEU A 186 -2.24 21.73 6.14
C LEU A 186 -3.59 21.58 5.46
N ILE A 187 -3.68 20.81 4.37
CA ILE A 187 -4.96 20.53 3.66
C ILE A 187 -5.91 19.79 4.60
N MET A 188 -5.44 18.73 5.26
CA MET A 188 -6.28 17.92 6.14
C MET A 188 -6.66 18.68 7.41
N ASP A 189 -5.77 19.50 7.97
CA ASP A 189 -6.07 20.38 9.10
C ASP A 189 -7.17 21.37 8.76
N SER A 190 -7.13 21.96 7.55
CA SER A 190 -8.18 22.88 7.09
C SER A 190 -9.56 22.24 6.99
N LEU A 191 -9.60 20.92 6.86
CA LEU A 191 -10.85 20.13 6.87
C LEU A 191 -11.23 19.64 8.28
N GLY A 192 -10.49 20.00 9.33
CA GLY A 192 -10.75 19.56 10.70
C GLY A 192 -10.28 18.12 10.97
N VAL A 193 -9.37 17.59 10.17
CA VAL A 193 -8.70 16.30 10.34
C VAL A 193 -7.21 16.54 10.59
N PRO A 194 -6.74 16.72 11.83
CA PRO A 194 -5.34 17.03 12.16
C PRO A 194 -4.45 15.79 11.97
N LEU A 195 -4.29 15.41 10.69
CA LEU A 195 -3.66 14.16 10.27
C LEU A 195 -2.19 14.06 10.67
N ILE A 196 -1.43 15.13 10.42
CA ILE A 196 0.01 15.18 10.73
C ILE A 196 0.19 15.74 12.13
N ASP A 197 0.98 15.05 12.92
CA ASP A 197 1.36 15.53 14.26
C ASP A 197 2.59 16.42 14.15
N HIS A 198 2.38 17.74 14.12
CA HIS A 198 3.43 18.73 13.94
C HIS A 198 4.36 18.87 15.17
N ASP A 199 3.95 18.35 16.32
CA ASP A 199 4.75 18.34 17.56
C ASP A 199 5.64 17.08 17.69
N SER A 200 5.60 16.19 16.69
CA SER A 200 6.35 14.93 16.66
C SER A 200 7.28 14.83 15.43
N ASP A 201 8.03 13.72 15.35
CA ASP A 201 8.86 13.37 14.19
C ASP A 201 8.07 12.73 13.03
N MET A 202 6.74 12.73 13.09
CA MET A 202 5.88 12.03 12.15
C MET A 202 6.06 12.51 10.71
N GLU A 203 6.13 13.83 10.50
CA GLU A 203 6.34 14.43 9.17
C GLU A 203 7.66 13.98 8.55
N ASP A 204 8.73 14.03 9.33
CA ASP A 204 10.06 13.62 8.89
C ASP A 204 10.11 12.13 8.54
N ARG A 205 9.57 11.29 9.40
CA ARG A 205 9.52 9.83 9.19
C ARG A 205 8.70 9.44 7.96
N LEU A 206 7.54 10.07 7.77
CA LEU A 206 6.73 9.85 6.56
C LEU A 206 7.51 10.24 5.30
N ALA A 207 8.13 11.43 5.31
CA ALA A 207 8.91 11.90 4.17
C ALA A 207 10.09 10.98 3.84
N GLU A 208 10.84 10.55 4.85
CA GLU A 208 11.99 9.64 4.68
C GLU A 208 11.54 8.27 4.16
N GLY A 209 10.47 7.70 4.74
CA GLY A 209 9.94 6.41 4.32
C GLY A 209 9.47 6.42 2.86
N PHE A 210 8.68 7.40 2.48
CA PHE A 210 8.24 7.54 1.08
C PHE A 210 9.38 7.88 0.12
N PHE A 211 10.36 8.68 0.54
CA PHE A 211 11.52 8.98 -0.29
C PHE A 211 12.36 7.73 -0.58
N LEU A 212 12.47 6.80 0.38
CA LEU A 212 13.10 5.50 0.17
C LEU A 212 12.36 4.64 -0.86
N LEU A 213 11.02 4.70 -0.89
CA LEU A 213 10.22 4.04 -1.92
C LEU A 213 10.46 4.62 -3.31
N ALA A 214 10.67 5.94 -3.41
CA ALA A 214 10.95 6.64 -4.66
C ALA A 214 12.37 6.42 -5.18
N SER A 215 13.32 6.19 -4.27
CA SER A 215 14.73 6.00 -4.59
C SER A 215 14.96 4.58 -5.10
N ASN A 216 14.98 4.41 -6.43
CA ASN A 216 15.32 3.14 -7.06
C ASN A 216 16.80 2.85 -6.75
N PRO A 217 17.19 1.77 -6.08
CA PRO A 217 18.58 1.32 -6.12
C PRO A 217 18.86 0.88 -7.56
N GLN A 218 19.75 1.59 -8.22
CA GLN A 218 20.31 1.20 -9.54
C GLN A 218 20.93 -0.19 -9.49
#